data_99335582954400f5ccdce98f376ac6f6
#
_entry.id   99335582954400f5ccdce98f376ac6f6
#
_cell.length_a   1.000
_cell.length_b   1.000
_cell.length_c   1.000
_cell.angle_alpha   90.00
_cell.angle_beta   90.00
_cell.angle_gamma   90.00
#
_symmetry.space_group_name_H-M   'P 1'
#
loop_
_entity.id
_entity.type
_entity.pdbx_description
1 polymer ?
#
loop_
_entity_poly.entity_id
_entity_poly.type
_entity_poly.pdbx_seq_one_letter_code
_entity_poly.pdbx_strand_id
1 'polypeptide(L)'
;MKKYQRLAEQIREQIASGVWQPGDRLPSLREQVASSGMSFMTVGHAYQLLESQGRIIARPQSGYYVAPHPVCRSVATAAHVIRDEAVDINTYIFEMLQASRDTSVVPFASAFPDPRLFPLPQLNRSLAQVSKTATAMSVIENLPPGNAELRYAIARRYAQQGITVSPDEIVITAGALEALNLSLQAVTAPGDWVVVENPCFYGALQALERLRLKALSIPTDVKEGIDLMALEQALQEYPVKACWLMTNSQNPLGFTLSAEKKALLVALLTHHNVTLIEDDVYSELYFGREKPLPAKAWDRDDTVLHCSSFSKCLVPGFRIGWVAGGSHARQIQRLQLMSTLSTSSPMQLALVDYLSTRRYDAHLRRLRRQLAERKQQAWQTLLRHLPAEVKIHHNDSGYFLWLELPEQLDAGELSAKALEHLISIAPGKMFSTSGAWTRFFRFNTAWHWGEREEQAVKQLGSLIREMLSAKSLV
;
A
#
# COMPACT_ATOMS: atom_id res chain seq x y z
N MET A 1 -16.99 9.27 21.06
CA MET A 1 -15.56 9.01 21.33
C MET A 1 -15.38 8.52 22.77
N LYS A 2 -14.65 7.43 23.00
CA LYS A 2 -14.42 6.92 24.37
C LYS A 2 -13.48 7.85 25.15
N LYS A 3 -13.62 7.92 26.48
CA LYS A 3 -12.83 8.84 27.34
C LYS A 3 -11.31 8.75 27.10
N TYR A 4 -10.76 7.54 26.96
CA TYR A 4 -9.32 7.36 26.71
C TYR A 4 -8.88 7.89 25.32
N GLN A 5 -9.73 7.79 24.30
CA GLN A 5 -9.45 8.33 22.96
C GLN A 5 -9.42 9.87 22.97
N ARG A 6 -10.33 10.49 23.76
CA ARG A 6 -10.34 11.95 23.90
C ARG A 6 -9.08 12.45 24.61
N LEU A 7 -8.61 11.75 25.64
CA LEU A 7 -7.36 12.08 26.32
C LEU A 7 -6.15 11.90 25.41
N ALA A 8 -6.09 10.81 24.66
CA ALA A 8 -5.01 10.57 23.70
C ALA A 8 -4.98 11.64 22.61
N GLU A 9 -6.13 12.05 22.10
CA GLU A 9 -6.25 13.14 21.13
C GLU A 9 -5.73 14.46 21.69
N GLN A 10 -6.15 14.83 22.91
CA GLN A 10 -5.70 16.04 23.58
C GLN A 10 -4.18 16.07 23.77
N ILE A 11 -3.57 14.98 24.20
CA ILE A 11 -2.10 14.89 24.33
C ILE A 11 -1.44 14.95 22.96
N ARG A 12 -2.01 14.33 21.93
CA ARG A 12 -1.52 14.41 20.55
C ARG A 12 -1.50 15.83 20.01
N GLU A 13 -2.56 16.58 20.27
CA GLU A 13 -2.64 18.02 19.90
C GLU A 13 -1.59 18.85 20.66
N GLN A 14 -1.37 18.57 21.92
CA GLN A 14 -0.31 19.24 22.71
C GLN A 14 1.10 18.93 22.19
N ILE A 15 1.36 17.71 21.74
CA ILE A 15 2.62 17.34 21.08
C ILE A 15 2.72 18.05 19.72
N ALA A 16 1.65 18.07 18.93
CA ALA A 16 1.64 18.72 17.62
C ALA A 16 1.80 20.24 17.68
N SER A 17 1.26 20.87 18.73
CA SER A 17 1.40 22.32 18.97
C SER A 17 2.72 22.72 19.63
N GLY A 18 3.58 21.74 19.98
CA GLY A 18 4.88 22.00 20.60
C GLY A 18 4.84 22.28 22.11
N VAL A 19 3.70 22.05 22.77
CA VAL A 19 3.60 22.11 24.24
C VAL A 19 4.48 21.04 24.87
N TRP A 20 4.54 19.87 24.25
CA TRP A 20 5.47 18.80 24.58
C TRP A 20 6.42 18.62 23.40
N GLN A 21 7.72 18.79 23.66
CA GLN A 21 8.77 18.64 22.63
C GLN A 21 9.30 17.20 22.57
N PRO A 22 9.88 16.76 21.45
CA PRO A 22 10.54 15.47 21.36
C PRO A 22 11.58 15.29 22.46
N GLY A 23 11.46 14.19 23.21
CA GLY A 23 12.30 13.89 24.37
C GLY A 23 11.76 14.38 25.71
N ASP A 24 10.71 15.21 25.73
CA ASP A 24 10.09 15.64 26.98
C ASP A 24 9.42 14.47 27.72
N ARG A 25 9.51 14.50 29.02
CA ARG A 25 8.84 13.53 29.89
C ARG A 25 7.40 13.96 30.08
N LEU A 26 6.47 13.08 29.69
CA LEU A 26 5.04 13.27 29.97
C LEU A 26 4.72 13.01 31.46
N PRO A 27 3.62 13.56 31.98
CA PRO A 27 3.15 13.24 33.31
C PRO A 27 3.04 11.72 33.50
N SER A 28 3.41 11.24 34.66
CA SER A 28 3.18 9.83 35.01
C SER A 28 1.70 9.49 34.98
N LEU A 29 1.36 8.21 34.86
CA LEU A 29 -0.05 7.78 34.86
C LEU A 29 -0.80 8.30 36.09
N ARG A 30 -0.15 8.37 37.26
CA ARG A 30 -0.75 8.88 38.50
C ARG A 30 -1.00 10.39 38.46
N GLU A 31 -0.04 11.15 37.97
CA GLU A 31 -0.16 12.61 37.79
C GLU A 31 -1.24 12.93 36.75
N GLN A 32 -1.29 12.18 35.66
CA GLN A 32 -2.31 12.37 34.62
C GLN A 32 -3.71 11.99 35.11
N VAL A 33 -3.83 10.99 36.00
CA VAL A 33 -5.09 10.67 36.69
C VAL A 33 -5.54 11.84 37.58
N ALA A 34 -4.61 12.40 38.33
CA ALA A 34 -4.90 13.52 39.22
C ALA A 34 -5.33 14.80 38.44
N SER A 35 -4.71 15.07 37.31
CA SER A 35 -4.98 16.25 36.51
C SER A 35 -6.23 16.10 35.62
N SER A 36 -6.49 14.89 35.07
CA SER A 36 -7.62 14.66 34.17
C SER A 36 -8.91 14.24 34.84
N GLY A 37 -8.87 13.81 36.11
CA GLY A 37 -10.01 13.22 36.84
C GLY A 37 -10.50 11.89 36.27
N MET A 38 -9.69 11.25 35.39
CA MET A 38 -10.04 9.98 34.77
C MET A 38 -9.50 8.80 35.58
N SER A 39 -10.08 7.61 35.38
CA SER A 39 -9.58 6.40 36.05
C SER A 39 -8.20 6.00 35.53
N PHE A 40 -7.40 5.33 36.39
CA PHE A 40 -6.06 4.83 36.04
C PHE A 40 -6.06 3.96 34.78
N MET A 41 -7.08 3.09 34.63
CA MET A 41 -7.27 2.28 33.42
C MET A 41 -7.52 3.12 32.18
N THR A 42 -8.30 4.20 32.27
CA THR A 42 -8.59 5.09 31.14
C THR A 42 -7.33 5.84 30.69
N VAL A 43 -6.54 6.34 31.64
CA VAL A 43 -5.27 7.01 31.37
C VAL A 43 -4.26 6.01 30.79
N GLY A 44 -4.15 4.82 31.36
CA GLY A 44 -3.28 3.76 30.86
C GLY A 44 -3.60 3.40 29.41
N HIS A 45 -4.88 3.23 29.05
CA HIS A 45 -5.28 2.97 27.67
C HIS A 45 -4.99 4.14 26.72
N ALA A 46 -5.07 5.39 27.17
CA ALA A 46 -4.72 6.54 26.38
C ALA A 46 -3.20 6.57 26.06
N TYR A 47 -2.38 6.29 27.06
CA TYR A 47 -0.92 6.22 26.90
C TYR A 47 -0.50 5.03 26.02
N GLN A 48 -1.10 3.86 26.21
CA GLN A 48 -0.89 2.72 25.32
C GLN A 48 -1.27 3.02 23.86
N LEU A 49 -2.37 3.77 23.66
CA LEU A 49 -2.76 4.20 22.33
C LEU A 49 -1.74 5.16 21.71
N LEU A 50 -1.25 6.14 22.45
CA LEU A 50 -0.20 7.08 21.99
C LEU A 50 1.13 6.37 21.72
N GLU A 51 1.47 5.39 22.55
CA GLU A 51 2.66 4.54 22.37
C GLU A 51 2.53 3.66 21.13
N SER A 52 1.36 3.02 20.93
CA SER A 52 1.08 2.24 19.72
C SER A 52 1.08 3.07 18.44
N GLN A 53 0.79 4.37 18.55
CA GLN A 53 0.89 5.34 17.46
C GLN A 53 2.29 5.97 17.35
N GLY A 54 3.23 5.57 18.22
CA GLY A 54 4.59 6.05 18.25
C GLY A 54 4.75 7.53 18.57
N ARG A 55 3.78 8.10 19.23
CA ARG A 55 3.86 9.49 19.69
C ARG A 55 4.64 9.62 20.98
N ILE A 56 4.66 8.56 21.78
CA ILE A 56 5.41 8.49 23.04
C ILE A 56 6.12 7.14 23.15
N ILE A 57 7.11 7.08 24.03
CA ILE A 57 7.94 5.88 24.29
C ILE A 57 7.94 5.65 25.80
N ALA A 58 7.63 4.42 26.24
CA ALA A 58 7.84 4.01 27.60
C ALA A 58 9.33 3.71 27.85
N ARG A 59 9.92 4.33 28.89
CA ARG A 59 11.25 3.96 29.38
C ARG A 59 11.07 3.20 30.71
N PRO A 60 11.53 1.94 30.80
CA PRO A 60 11.41 1.16 32.03
C PRO A 60 11.91 1.94 33.23
N GLN A 61 11.14 1.95 34.32
CA GLN A 61 11.39 2.67 35.58
C GLN A 61 11.50 4.20 35.49
N SER A 62 11.38 4.80 34.29
CA SER A 62 11.55 6.23 34.07
C SER A 62 10.29 6.96 33.64
N GLY A 63 9.30 6.27 33.05
CA GLY A 63 8.02 6.84 32.62
C GLY A 63 7.87 6.94 31.11
N TYR A 64 6.97 7.82 30.66
CA TYR A 64 6.66 8.03 29.26
C TYR A 64 7.31 9.33 28.76
N TYR A 65 7.84 9.28 27.55
CA TYR A 65 8.52 10.39 26.89
C TYR A 65 7.95 10.61 25.51
N VAL A 66 7.92 11.86 25.04
CA VAL A 66 7.58 12.17 23.64
C VAL A 66 8.63 11.54 22.75
N ALA A 67 8.19 10.82 21.72
CA ALA A 67 9.08 10.16 20.77
C ALA A 67 10.00 11.18 20.09
N PRO A 68 11.30 10.89 19.91
CA PRO A 68 12.25 11.79 19.28
C PRO A 68 12.06 11.85 17.76
N HIS A 69 10.87 12.20 17.30
CA HIS A 69 10.62 12.45 15.88
C HIS A 69 10.34 13.91 15.63
N PRO A 70 11.05 14.53 14.70
CA PRO A 70 10.60 15.78 14.17
C PRO A 70 9.18 15.56 13.61
N VAL A 71 8.22 16.37 14.05
CA VAL A 71 6.99 16.59 13.30
C VAL A 71 7.45 16.86 11.88
N CYS A 72 7.18 15.97 10.94
CA CYS A 72 7.40 16.24 9.54
C CYS A 72 6.58 17.50 9.22
N ARG A 73 7.21 18.67 9.25
CA ARG A 73 6.73 19.76 8.42
C ARG A 73 6.77 19.18 7.02
N SER A 74 5.62 19.13 6.36
CA SER A 74 5.57 18.85 4.94
C SER A 74 6.62 19.78 4.32
N VAL A 75 7.68 19.20 3.78
CA VAL A 75 8.44 19.92 2.79
C VAL A 75 7.44 20.07 1.68
N ALA A 76 6.89 21.27 1.54
CA ALA A 76 6.21 21.65 0.34
C ALA A 76 7.27 21.53 -0.77
N THR A 77 7.40 20.34 -1.31
CA THR A 77 8.02 20.14 -2.61
C THR A 77 7.19 21.02 -3.50
N ALA A 78 7.81 22.06 -4.08
CA ALA A 78 7.12 22.96 -4.99
C ALA A 78 6.27 22.09 -5.92
N ALA A 79 4.96 22.35 -5.93
CA ALA A 79 4.00 21.53 -6.66
C ALA A 79 4.24 21.73 -8.17
N HIS A 80 5.18 20.98 -8.70
CA HIS A 80 5.46 20.95 -10.13
C HIS A 80 4.97 19.61 -10.69
N VAL A 81 4.06 19.69 -11.63
CA VAL A 81 3.67 18.56 -12.46
C VAL A 81 4.91 18.13 -13.26
N ILE A 82 5.34 16.89 -13.09
CA ILE A 82 6.46 16.34 -13.84
C ILE A 82 5.91 15.73 -15.13
N ARG A 83 6.42 16.20 -16.25
CA ARG A 83 6.06 15.76 -17.58
C ARG A 83 7.14 14.82 -18.09
N ASP A 84 6.81 13.55 -18.25
CA ASP A 84 7.64 12.54 -18.87
C ASP A 84 6.99 12.00 -20.14
N GLU A 85 7.52 12.37 -21.29
CA GLU A 85 7.01 11.93 -22.59
C GLU A 85 7.30 10.45 -22.87
N ALA A 86 8.37 9.90 -22.30
CA ALA A 86 8.73 8.51 -22.39
C ALA A 86 9.10 7.96 -21.00
N VAL A 87 8.67 6.73 -20.72
CA VAL A 87 9.00 6.01 -19.48
C VAL A 87 10.02 4.94 -19.82
N ASP A 88 11.19 4.95 -19.18
CA ASP A 88 12.24 3.92 -19.30
C ASP A 88 12.69 3.48 -17.91
N ILE A 89 11.96 2.52 -17.33
CA ILE A 89 12.22 2.02 -15.98
C ILE A 89 12.26 0.49 -15.89
N ASN A 90 11.81 -0.21 -16.93
CA ASN A 90 11.66 -1.67 -16.90
C ASN A 90 12.97 -2.40 -16.63
N THR A 91 14.05 -2.03 -17.29
CA THR A 91 15.36 -2.66 -17.11
C THR A 91 15.83 -2.53 -15.68
N TYR A 92 15.78 -1.35 -15.12
CA TYR A 92 16.20 -1.08 -13.73
C TYR A 92 15.39 -1.89 -12.71
N ILE A 93 14.06 -1.89 -12.85
CA ILE A 93 13.18 -2.65 -11.94
C ILE A 93 13.40 -4.15 -12.08
N PHE A 94 13.60 -4.63 -13.32
CA PHE A 94 13.87 -6.05 -13.57
C PHE A 94 15.15 -6.51 -12.86
N GLU A 95 16.23 -5.78 -12.98
CA GLU A 95 17.51 -6.09 -12.32
C GLU A 95 17.36 -6.10 -10.78
N MET A 96 16.67 -5.10 -10.22
CA MET A 96 16.40 -5.02 -8.79
C MET A 96 15.55 -6.18 -8.27
N LEU A 97 14.54 -6.61 -9.04
CA LEU A 97 13.69 -7.74 -8.66
C LEU A 97 14.42 -9.08 -8.81
N GLN A 98 15.34 -9.21 -9.77
CA GLN A 98 16.16 -10.42 -9.90
C GLN A 98 17.11 -10.60 -8.70
N ALA A 99 17.75 -9.51 -8.25
CA ALA A 99 18.63 -9.53 -7.09
C ALA A 99 17.91 -9.97 -5.80
N SER A 100 16.59 -9.72 -5.69
CA SER A 100 15.79 -10.09 -4.50
C SER A 100 15.27 -11.54 -4.49
N ARG A 101 15.67 -12.39 -5.44
CA ARG A 101 15.28 -13.82 -5.46
C ARG A 101 16.09 -14.70 -4.53
N ASP A 102 17.26 -14.25 -4.10
CA ASP A 102 18.10 -15.00 -3.18
C ASP A 102 17.43 -15.07 -1.80
N THR A 103 17.16 -16.29 -1.34
CA THR A 103 16.54 -16.56 -0.04
C THR A 103 17.45 -16.25 1.15
N SER A 104 18.75 -16.09 0.93
CA SER A 104 19.71 -15.63 1.94
C SER A 104 19.56 -14.14 2.22
N VAL A 105 18.99 -13.36 1.31
CA VAL A 105 18.77 -11.92 1.46
C VAL A 105 17.59 -11.62 2.39
N VAL A 106 17.74 -10.68 3.32
CA VAL A 106 16.63 -10.18 4.15
C VAL A 106 15.73 -9.28 3.28
N PRO A 107 14.44 -9.64 3.09
CA PRO A 107 13.66 -9.12 1.97
C PRO A 107 12.88 -7.84 2.28
N PHE A 108 13.53 -6.80 2.81
CA PHE A 108 12.87 -5.54 3.10
C PHE A 108 12.44 -4.75 1.85
N ALA A 109 12.99 -5.07 0.67
CA ALA A 109 12.54 -4.53 -0.62
C ALA A 109 11.26 -5.19 -1.16
N SER A 110 10.91 -6.39 -0.68
CA SER A 110 9.79 -7.19 -1.22
C SER A 110 8.48 -6.41 -1.22
N ALA A 111 7.68 -6.59 -2.28
CA ALA A 111 6.30 -6.10 -2.34
C ALA A 111 5.29 -7.13 -1.80
N PHE A 112 5.75 -8.26 -1.28
CA PHE A 112 4.91 -9.33 -0.74
C PHE A 112 5.10 -9.47 0.77
N PRO A 113 4.02 -9.82 1.51
CA PRO A 113 4.13 -10.20 2.91
C PRO A 113 4.72 -11.61 3.01
N ASP A 114 5.16 -11.97 4.22
CA ASP A 114 5.65 -13.30 4.57
C ASP A 114 4.62 -14.38 4.20
N PRO A 115 4.96 -15.37 3.37
CA PRO A 115 4.03 -16.41 2.94
C PRO A 115 3.48 -17.26 4.09
N ARG A 116 4.15 -17.30 5.25
CA ARG A 116 3.67 -17.99 6.46
C ARG A 116 2.44 -17.36 7.09
N LEU A 117 2.09 -16.12 6.71
CA LEU A 117 0.87 -15.44 7.14
C LEU A 117 -0.39 -16.01 6.47
N PHE A 118 -0.26 -16.72 5.35
CA PHE A 118 -1.39 -17.19 4.55
C PHE A 118 -1.92 -18.56 5.01
N PRO A 119 -3.22 -18.82 4.84
CA PRO A 119 -3.88 -20.06 5.29
C PRO A 119 -3.68 -21.22 4.29
N LEU A 120 -2.45 -21.50 3.88
CA LEU A 120 -2.15 -22.50 2.84
C LEU A 120 -2.74 -23.90 3.11
N PRO A 121 -2.72 -24.45 4.36
CA PRO A 121 -3.33 -25.75 4.61
C PRO A 121 -4.84 -25.79 4.35
N GLN A 122 -5.54 -24.67 4.59
CA GLN A 122 -6.99 -24.57 4.34
C GLN A 122 -7.27 -24.46 2.84
N LEU A 123 -6.49 -23.64 2.14
CA LEU A 123 -6.58 -23.48 0.68
C LEU A 123 -6.26 -24.77 -0.05
N ASN A 124 -5.24 -25.51 0.38
CA ASN A 124 -4.89 -26.81 -0.18
C ASN A 124 -6.03 -27.84 0.02
N ARG A 125 -6.77 -27.79 1.13
CA ARG A 125 -7.96 -28.63 1.35
C ARG A 125 -9.08 -28.27 0.36
N SER A 126 -9.36 -26.98 0.18
CA SER A 126 -10.33 -26.51 -0.81
C SER A 126 -9.94 -26.94 -2.22
N LEU A 127 -8.65 -26.82 -2.60
CA LEU A 127 -8.17 -27.25 -3.90
C LEU A 127 -8.31 -28.78 -4.08
N ALA A 128 -7.94 -29.57 -3.06
CA ALA A 128 -8.10 -31.03 -3.10
C ALA A 128 -9.58 -31.46 -3.20
N GLN A 129 -10.49 -30.74 -2.54
CA GLN A 129 -11.93 -31.01 -2.64
C GLN A 129 -12.46 -30.72 -4.04
N VAL A 130 -12.11 -29.57 -4.60
CA VAL A 130 -12.47 -29.19 -5.96
C VAL A 130 -11.96 -30.16 -7.00
N SER A 131 -10.69 -30.62 -6.85
CA SER A 131 -10.08 -31.59 -7.78
C SER A 131 -10.81 -32.93 -7.83
N LYS A 132 -11.54 -33.32 -6.77
CA LYS A 132 -12.36 -34.55 -6.75
C LYS A 132 -13.71 -34.38 -7.44
N THR A 133 -14.24 -33.17 -7.49
CA THR A 133 -15.60 -32.87 -7.99
C THR A 133 -15.59 -32.15 -9.35
N ALA A 134 -14.41 -31.72 -9.82
CA ALA A 134 -14.26 -31.04 -11.09
C ALA A 134 -14.72 -31.93 -12.26
N THR A 135 -15.55 -31.40 -13.12
CA THR A 135 -16.01 -32.05 -14.37
C THR A 135 -15.18 -31.59 -15.55
N ALA A 136 -15.16 -32.33 -16.64
CA ALA A 136 -14.51 -31.94 -17.89
C ALA A 136 -15.03 -30.56 -18.39
N MET A 137 -16.31 -30.25 -18.17
CA MET A 137 -16.92 -28.98 -18.58
C MET A 137 -16.43 -27.80 -17.73
N SER A 138 -16.08 -28.01 -16.46
CA SER A 138 -15.59 -26.92 -15.58
C SER A 138 -14.31 -26.24 -16.11
N VAL A 139 -13.59 -26.89 -17.01
CA VAL A 139 -12.41 -26.32 -17.67
C VAL A 139 -12.77 -25.22 -18.66
N ILE A 140 -13.93 -25.34 -19.32
CA ILE A 140 -14.39 -24.40 -20.35
C ILE A 140 -15.25 -23.29 -19.74
N GLU A 141 -15.95 -23.55 -18.66
CA GLU A 141 -16.85 -22.60 -17.98
C GLU A 141 -16.17 -21.37 -17.39
N ASN A 142 -14.84 -21.36 -17.33
CA ASN A 142 -14.06 -20.26 -16.78
C ASN A 142 -13.41 -19.35 -17.84
N LEU A 143 -13.86 -19.38 -19.08
CA LEU A 143 -13.54 -18.35 -20.06
C LEU A 143 -14.00 -16.96 -19.54
N PRO A 144 -13.46 -15.84 -20.07
CA PRO A 144 -13.92 -14.53 -19.64
C PRO A 144 -15.45 -14.41 -19.64
N PRO A 145 -16.04 -13.87 -18.61
CA PRO A 145 -15.46 -13.12 -17.48
C PRO A 145 -14.99 -13.97 -16.29
N GLY A 146 -14.88 -15.28 -16.39
CA GLY A 146 -14.46 -16.18 -15.32
C GLY A 146 -15.66 -16.79 -14.56
N ASN A 147 -15.34 -17.59 -13.53
CA ASN A 147 -16.32 -18.40 -12.80
C ASN A 147 -17.44 -17.53 -12.19
N ALA A 148 -18.68 -17.88 -12.47
CA ALA A 148 -19.85 -17.12 -12.03
C ALA A 148 -19.97 -17.04 -10.51
N GLU A 149 -19.77 -18.16 -9.78
CA GLU A 149 -19.86 -18.19 -8.33
C GLU A 149 -18.79 -17.30 -7.68
N LEU A 150 -17.58 -17.24 -8.25
CA LEU A 150 -16.55 -16.35 -7.77
C LEU A 150 -16.93 -14.88 -7.98
N ARG A 151 -17.48 -14.54 -9.15
CA ARG A 151 -17.98 -13.19 -9.43
C ARG A 151 -19.11 -12.79 -8.47
N TYR A 152 -20.05 -13.69 -8.20
CA TYR A 152 -21.09 -13.49 -7.18
C TYR A 152 -20.51 -13.32 -5.77
N ALA A 153 -19.49 -14.10 -5.41
CA ALA A 153 -18.85 -13.97 -4.11
C ALA A 153 -18.15 -12.59 -3.95
N ILE A 154 -17.51 -12.09 -5.00
CA ILE A 154 -16.87 -10.77 -5.03
C ILE A 154 -17.95 -9.67 -5.00
N ALA A 155 -19.01 -9.76 -5.81
CA ALA A 155 -20.12 -8.79 -5.81
C ALA A 155 -20.77 -8.66 -4.42
N ARG A 156 -20.96 -9.77 -3.71
CA ARG A 156 -21.46 -9.76 -2.34
C ARG A 156 -20.54 -9.00 -1.37
N ARG A 157 -19.23 -9.04 -1.58
CA ARG A 157 -18.28 -8.26 -0.74
C ARG A 157 -18.38 -6.76 -1.00
N TYR A 158 -18.63 -6.33 -2.24
CA TYR A 158 -18.99 -4.94 -2.55
C TYR A 158 -20.28 -4.53 -1.85
N ALA A 159 -21.33 -5.35 -1.98
CA ALA A 159 -22.63 -5.09 -1.37
C ALA A 159 -22.55 -4.95 0.17
N GLN A 160 -21.69 -5.74 0.85
CA GLN A 160 -21.45 -5.63 2.28
C GLN A 160 -20.82 -4.27 2.70
N GLN A 161 -20.23 -3.56 1.76
CA GLN A 161 -19.67 -2.21 1.94
C GLN A 161 -20.61 -1.11 1.41
N GLY A 162 -21.84 -1.47 1.01
CA GLY A 162 -22.79 -0.53 0.43
C GLY A 162 -22.48 -0.11 -1.02
N ILE A 163 -21.61 -0.85 -1.70
CA ILE A 163 -21.24 -0.57 -3.10
C ILE A 163 -22.00 -1.52 -4.01
N THR A 164 -22.69 -0.97 -5.00
CA THR A 164 -23.42 -1.76 -6.00
C THR A 164 -22.50 -2.06 -7.18
N VAL A 165 -22.18 -3.34 -7.36
CA VAL A 165 -21.44 -3.86 -8.52
C VAL A 165 -22.15 -5.14 -8.97
N SER A 166 -22.56 -5.19 -10.23
CA SER A 166 -23.16 -6.39 -10.81
C SER A 166 -22.08 -7.48 -10.99
N PRO A 167 -22.41 -8.76 -10.76
CA PRO A 167 -21.49 -9.85 -11.13
C PRO A 167 -21.07 -9.83 -12.62
N ASP A 168 -21.89 -9.26 -13.50
CA ASP A 168 -21.60 -9.17 -14.94
C ASP A 168 -20.59 -8.05 -15.28
N GLU A 169 -20.40 -7.11 -14.37
CA GLU A 169 -19.35 -6.08 -14.46
C GLU A 169 -17.98 -6.58 -13.99
N ILE A 170 -17.91 -7.75 -13.35
CA ILE A 170 -16.69 -8.30 -12.79
C ILE A 170 -16.03 -9.25 -13.79
N VAL A 171 -14.75 -8.98 -14.09
CA VAL A 171 -13.91 -9.85 -14.91
C VAL A 171 -12.79 -10.42 -14.03
N ILE A 172 -12.71 -11.74 -13.91
CA ILE A 172 -11.66 -12.44 -13.16
C ILE A 172 -10.38 -12.47 -13.98
N THR A 173 -9.26 -12.11 -13.36
CA THR A 173 -7.97 -11.93 -14.03
C THR A 173 -6.85 -12.72 -13.34
N ALA A 174 -5.72 -12.89 -14.01
CA ALA A 174 -4.51 -13.53 -13.48
C ALA A 174 -3.75 -12.60 -12.50
N GLY A 175 -4.47 -12.12 -11.48
CA GLY A 175 -4.02 -11.14 -10.49
C GLY A 175 -4.30 -9.70 -10.91
N ALA A 176 -4.13 -8.78 -9.97
CA ALA A 176 -4.44 -7.36 -10.18
C ALA A 176 -3.64 -6.72 -11.31
N LEU A 177 -2.38 -7.15 -11.53
CA LEU A 177 -1.56 -6.55 -12.59
C LEU A 177 -2.16 -6.78 -13.98
N GLU A 178 -2.78 -7.94 -14.24
CA GLU A 178 -3.54 -8.16 -15.46
C GLU A 178 -4.78 -7.26 -15.51
N ALA A 179 -5.55 -7.19 -14.41
CA ALA A 179 -6.72 -6.31 -14.32
C ALA A 179 -6.38 -4.86 -14.68
N LEU A 180 -5.33 -4.33 -14.08
CA LEU A 180 -4.83 -2.97 -14.30
C LEU A 180 -4.37 -2.73 -15.74
N ASN A 181 -3.61 -3.68 -16.31
CA ASN A 181 -3.14 -3.59 -17.70
C ASN A 181 -4.29 -3.69 -18.71
N LEU A 182 -5.25 -4.56 -18.49
CA LEU A 182 -6.44 -4.68 -19.35
C LEU A 182 -7.32 -3.43 -19.25
N SER A 183 -7.45 -2.87 -18.05
CA SER A 183 -8.15 -1.60 -17.81
C SER A 183 -7.51 -0.45 -18.58
N LEU A 184 -6.18 -0.30 -18.52
CA LEU A 184 -5.46 0.69 -19.32
C LEU A 184 -5.73 0.50 -20.82
N GLN A 185 -5.58 -0.72 -21.33
CA GLN A 185 -5.80 -1.02 -22.75
C GLN A 185 -7.25 -0.78 -23.20
N ALA A 186 -8.21 -0.89 -22.28
CA ALA A 186 -9.62 -0.65 -22.59
C ALA A 186 -9.93 0.85 -22.79
N VAL A 187 -9.17 1.75 -22.15
CA VAL A 187 -9.49 3.18 -22.11
C VAL A 187 -8.42 4.08 -22.73
N THR A 188 -7.28 3.52 -23.19
CA THR A 188 -6.17 4.28 -23.78
C THR A 188 -5.67 3.68 -25.10
N ALA A 189 -4.99 4.51 -25.88
CA ALA A 189 -4.23 4.14 -27.08
C ALA A 189 -2.76 4.61 -26.94
N PRO A 190 -1.79 4.00 -27.66
CA PRO A 190 -0.40 4.44 -27.63
C PRO A 190 -0.27 5.94 -27.90
N GLY A 191 0.50 6.63 -27.05
CA GLY A 191 0.70 8.09 -27.08
C GLY A 191 -0.24 8.89 -26.19
N ASP A 192 -1.27 8.27 -25.59
CA ASP A 192 -2.18 8.93 -24.66
C ASP A 192 -1.50 9.28 -23.33
N TRP A 193 -2.00 10.33 -22.68
CA TRP A 193 -1.56 10.76 -21.37
C TRP A 193 -2.32 10.03 -20.27
N VAL A 194 -1.56 9.52 -19.31
CA VAL A 194 -2.09 8.87 -18.09
C VAL A 194 -1.49 9.55 -16.86
N VAL A 195 -2.35 9.98 -15.97
CA VAL A 195 -1.95 10.51 -14.67
C VAL A 195 -1.53 9.37 -13.74
N VAL A 196 -0.42 9.58 -13.04
CA VAL A 196 0.05 8.75 -11.93
C VAL A 196 0.45 9.61 -10.74
N GLU A 197 0.47 9.02 -9.56
CA GLU A 197 1.03 9.63 -8.35
C GLU A 197 2.55 9.83 -8.48
N ASN A 198 3.12 10.73 -7.71
CA ASN A 198 4.58 10.88 -7.61
C ASN A 198 5.00 10.99 -6.12
N PRO A 199 5.51 9.89 -5.50
CA PRO A 199 5.88 8.60 -6.13
C PRO A 199 4.66 7.68 -6.33
N CYS A 200 4.76 6.73 -7.28
CA CYS A 200 3.72 5.74 -7.58
C CYS A 200 4.26 4.30 -7.60
N PHE A 201 3.36 3.34 -7.63
CA PHE A 201 3.73 1.94 -7.81
C PHE A 201 4.44 1.73 -9.14
N TYR A 202 5.66 1.16 -9.10
CA TYR A 202 6.47 0.93 -10.30
C TYR A 202 5.79 0.09 -11.38
N GLY A 203 4.86 -0.79 -11.00
CA GLY A 203 4.09 -1.58 -11.97
C GLY A 203 3.20 -0.72 -12.87
N ALA A 204 2.77 0.46 -12.42
CA ALA A 204 2.10 1.44 -13.27
C ALA A 204 3.08 1.98 -14.32
N LEU A 205 4.28 2.38 -13.91
CA LEU A 205 5.31 2.90 -14.81
C LEU A 205 5.71 1.86 -15.87
N GLN A 206 5.89 0.59 -15.45
CA GLN A 206 6.17 -0.51 -16.38
C GLN A 206 5.03 -0.73 -17.40
N ALA A 207 3.78 -0.59 -16.97
CA ALA A 207 2.63 -0.72 -17.87
C ALA A 207 2.57 0.44 -18.88
N LEU A 208 2.81 1.67 -18.42
CA LEU A 208 2.84 2.84 -19.29
C LEU A 208 3.94 2.72 -20.36
N GLU A 209 5.15 2.35 -19.98
CA GLU A 209 6.27 2.12 -20.89
C GLU A 209 5.91 1.05 -21.93
N ARG A 210 5.44 -0.12 -21.48
CA ARG A 210 5.08 -1.24 -22.35
C ARG A 210 3.97 -0.89 -23.33
N LEU A 211 2.99 -0.10 -22.92
CA LEU A 211 1.87 0.33 -23.74
C LEU A 211 2.17 1.62 -24.55
N ARG A 212 3.38 2.16 -24.45
CA ARG A 212 3.80 3.41 -25.10
C ARG A 212 2.90 4.59 -24.74
N LEU A 213 2.49 4.67 -23.48
CA LEU A 213 1.72 5.76 -22.91
C LEU A 213 2.65 6.83 -22.33
N LYS A 214 2.15 8.04 -22.19
CA LYS A 214 2.85 9.15 -21.58
C LYS A 214 2.43 9.31 -20.13
N ALA A 215 3.41 9.44 -19.21
CA ALA A 215 3.13 9.67 -17.80
C ALA A 215 2.98 11.17 -17.50
N LEU A 216 1.97 11.51 -16.72
CA LEU A 216 1.79 12.82 -16.09
C LEU A 216 1.78 12.64 -14.59
N SER A 217 2.91 12.94 -13.96
CA SER A 217 3.13 12.67 -12.54
C SER A 217 2.63 13.83 -11.68
N ILE A 218 1.64 13.57 -10.84
CA ILE A 218 1.04 14.57 -9.94
C ILE A 218 1.69 14.50 -8.56
N PRO A 219 2.09 15.63 -7.97
CA PRO A 219 2.62 15.70 -6.62
C PRO A 219 1.73 14.98 -5.61
N THR A 220 2.34 14.18 -4.74
CA THR A 220 1.62 13.34 -3.79
C THR A 220 2.25 13.46 -2.41
N ASP A 221 1.49 13.96 -1.45
CA ASP A 221 1.92 14.09 -0.06
C ASP A 221 1.88 12.74 0.66
N VAL A 222 2.80 12.52 1.59
CA VAL A 222 2.93 11.26 2.34
C VAL A 222 1.74 10.95 3.26
N LYS A 223 0.92 11.93 3.60
CA LYS A 223 -0.27 11.80 4.45
C LYS A 223 -1.55 12.07 3.70
N GLU A 224 -1.58 13.21 3.01
CA GLU A 224 -2.78 13.70 2.32
C GLU A 224 -2.99 13.03 0.96
N GLY A 225 -1.97 12.37 0.41
CA GLY A 225 -2.01 11.74 -0.90
C GLY A 225 -1.96 12.76 -2.05
N ILE A 226 -2.53 12.39 -3.20
CA ILE A 226 -2.45 13.19 -4.44
C ILE A 226 -3.00 14.61 -4.26
N ASP A 227 -2.30 15.59 -4.84
CA ASP A 227 -2.73 17.00 -4.87
C ASP A 227 -3.86 17.18 -5.93
N LEU A 228 -5.10 17.42 -5.46
CA LEU A 228 -6.25 17.58 -6.34
C LEU A 228 -6.21 18.89 -7.13
N MET A 229 -5.58 19.96 -6.62
CA MET A 229 -5.46 21.23 -7.36
C MET A 229 -4.49 21.06 -8.52
N ALA A 230 -3.34 20.41 -8.28
CA ALA A 230 -2.38 20.10 -9.33
C ALA A 230 -2.98 19.13 -10.36
N LEU A 231 -3.79 18.16 -9.91
CA LEU A 231 -4.53 17.26 -10.80
C LEU A 231 -5.52 18.02 -11.68
N GLU A 232 -6.33 18.91 -11.13
CA GLU A 232 -7.31 19.72 -11.89
C GLU A 232 -6.62 20.57 -12.94
N GLN A 233 -5.53 21.25 -12.58
CA GLN A 233 -4.73 22.01 -13.54
C GLN A 233 -4.19 21.10 -14.67
N ALA A 234 -3.66 19.94 -14.33
CA ALA A 234 -3.14 18.98 -15.31
C ALA A 234 -4.23 18.47 -16.26
N LEU A 235 -5.45 18.25 -15.77
CA LEU A 235 -6.60 17.83 -16.59
C LEU A 235 -7.09 18.95 -17.55
N GLN A 236 -6.87 20.22 -17.19
CA GLN A 236 -7.17 21.36 -18.06
C GLN A 236 -6.11 21.56 -19.15
N GLU A 237 -4.84 21.29 -18.82
CA GLU A 237 -3.70 21.56 -19.71
C GLU A 237 -3.39 20.39 -20.68
N TYR A 238 -3.70 19.15 -20.30
CA TYR A 238 -3.33 17.96 -21.06
C TYR A 238 -4.57 17.10 -21.41
N PRO A 239 -4.59 16.46 -22.59
CA PRO A 239 -5.67 15.56 -22.99
C PRO A 239 -5.53 14.19 -22.30
N VAL A 240 -5.66 14.20 -20.97
CA VAL A 240 -5.56 12.99 -20.14
C VAL A 240 -6.70 12.03 -20.46
N LYS A 241 -6.40 10.74 -20.61
CA LYS A 241 -7.38 9.68 -20.86
C LYS A 241 -7.72 8.86 -19.64
N ALA A 242 -6.73 8.62 -18.77
CA ALA A 242 -6.92 7.84 -17.57
C ALA A 242 -6.03 8.34 -16.43
N CYS A 243 -6.43 7.99 -15.20
CA CYS A 243 -5.60 8.10 -14.02
C CYS A 243 -5.41 6.71 -13.43
N TRP A 244 -4.17 6.29 -13.13
CA TRP A 244 -3.90 5.11 -12.33
C TRP A 244 -3.46 5.52 -10.94
N LEU A 245 -4.32 5.30 -9.94
CA LEU A 245 -4.10 5.77 -8.57
C LEU A 245 -4.38 4.65 -7.56
N MET A 246 -3.73 4.75 -6.39
CA MET A 246 -3.97 3.90 -5.23
C MET A 246 -4.60 4.74 -4.11
N THR A 247 -5.90 4.64 -3.91
CA THR A 247 -6.61 5.46 -2.92
C THR A 247 -6.55 4.89 -1.50
N ASN A 248 -6.15 3.61 -1.34
CA ASN A 248 -6.02 2.91 -0.07
C ASN A 248 -4.63 2.29 0.08
N SER A 249 -3.96 2.56 1.21
CA SER A 249 -2.65 1.97 1.54
C SER A 249 -1.65 2.06 0.38
N GLN A 250 -1.50 3.24 -0.16
CA GLN A 250 -0.72 3.51 -1.38
C GLN A 250 0.71 2.94 -1.29
N ASN A 251 1.20 2.40 -2.36
CA ASN A 251 2.56 1.92 -2.51
C ASN A 251 3.38 2.92 -3.36
N PRO A 252 4.41 3.60 -2.80
CA PRO A 252 5.16 3.21 -1.60
C PRO A 252 4.80 3.94 -0.29
N LEU A 253 4.01 5.01 -0.33
CA LEU A 253 3.84 5.95 0.79
C LEU A 253 2.97 5.40 1.93
N GLY A 254 2.02 4.51 1.62
CA GLY A 254 1.15 3.85 2.59
C GLY A 254 -0.03 4.69 3.08
N PHE A 255 -0.27 5.88 2.55
CA PHE A 255 -1.44 6.67 2.92
C PHE A 255 -2.75 6.02 2.45
N THR A 256 -3.85 6.45 3.04
CA THR A 256 -5.22 6.18 2.59
C THR A 256 -5.94 7.50 2.49
N LEU A 257 -6.49 7.82 1.32
CA LEU A 257 -7.26 9.04 1.12
C LEU A 257 -8.51 9.07 2.01
N SER A 258 -8.87 10.24 2.51
CA SER A 258 -10.13 10.41 3.23
C SER A 258 -11.34 10.17 2.32
N ALA A 259 -12.49 9.87 2.92
CA ALA A 259 -13.73 9.67 2.19
C ALA A 259 -14.11 10.90 1.35
N GLU A 260 -13.93 12.08 1.93
CA GLU A 260 -14.20 13.36 1.28
C GLU A 260 -13.29 13.56 0.07
N LYS A 261 -12.00 13.26 0.22
CA LYS A 261 -11.02 13.42 -0.87
C LYS A 261 -11.27 12.45 -2.02
N LYS A 262 -11.70 11.21 -1.71
CA LYS A 262 -12.12 10.24 -2.74
C LYS A 262 -13.36 10.71 -3.49
N ALA A 263 -14.36 11.24 -2.79
CA ALA A 263 -15.54 11.78 -3.40
C ALA A 263 -15.21 12.96 -4.35
N LEU A 264 -14.35 13.89 -3.91
CA LEU A 264 -13.87 15.00 -4.73
C LEU A 264 -13.06 14.52 -5.94
N LEU A 265 -12.19 13.56 -5.75
CA LEU A 265 -11.39 12.94 -6.84
C LEU A 265 -12.31 12.35 -7.91
N VAL A 266 -13.29 11.53 -7.53
CA VAL A 266 -14.22 10.92 -8.49
C VAL A 266 -15.04 11.98 -9.20
N ALA A 267 -15.58 12.97 -8.49
CA ALA A 267 -16.34 14.08 -9.07
C ALA A 267 -15.50 14.88 -10.10
N LEU A 268 -14.25 15.18 -9.76
CA LEU A 268 -13.31 15.87 -10.64
C LEU A 268 -13.06 15.08 -11.94
N LEU A 269 -12.77 13.79 -11.82
CA LEU A 269 -12.49 12.92 -12.98
C LEU A 269 -13.74 12.72 -13.85
N THR A 270 -14.91 12.56 -13.24
CA THR A 270 -16.18 12.50 -13.95
C THR A 270 -16.43 13.78 -14.75
N HIS A 271 -16.21 14.95 -14.14
CA HIS A 271 -16.38 16.25 -14.82
C HIS A 271 -15.50 16.37 -16.07
N HIS A 272 -14.27 15.84 -16.03
CA HIS A 272 -13.33 15.85 -17.16
C HIS A 272 -13.46 14.66 -18.10
N ASN A 273 -14.39 13.72 -17.88
CA ASN A 273 -14.53 12.47 -18.64
C ASN A 273 -13.22 11.64 -18.66
N VAL A 274 -12.53 11.56 -17.54
CA VAL A 274 -11.28 10.82 -17.38
C VAL A 274 -11.52 9.59 -16.50
N THR A 275 -11.13 8.41 -16.98
CA THR A 275 -11.32 7.15 -16.26
C THR A 275 -10.31 7.01 -15.12
N LEU A 276 -10.79 6.67 -13.92
CA LEU A 276 -9.96 6.25 -12.81
C LEU A 276 -9.74 4.73 -12.87
N ILE A 277 -8.51 4.30 -13.01
CA ILE A 277 -8.08 2.92 -12.78
C ILE A 277 -7.59 2.85 -11.33
N GLU A 278 -8.44 2.36 -10.44
CA GLU A 278 -8.16 2.27 -9.02
C GLU A 278 -7.46 0.96 -8.68
N ASP A 279 -6.19 1.02 -8.25
CA ASP A 279 -5.44 -0.13 -7.76
C ASP A 279 -5.65 -0.29 -6.26
N ASP A 280 -6.50 -1.24 -5.86
CA ASP A 280 -6.94 -1.42 -4.47
C ASP A 280 -6.53 -2.79 -3.88
N VAL A 281 -5.29 -3.23 -4.14
CA VAL A 281 -4.79 -4.53 -3.70
C VAL A 281 -4.51 -4.64 -2.20
N TYR A 282 -4.43 -3.50 -1.50
CA TYR A 282 -4.11 -3.44 -0.07
C TYR A 282 -5.30 -3.11 0.83
N SER A 283 -6.50 -2.86 0.29
CA SER A 283 -7.66 -2.39 1.07
C SER A 283 -8.10 -3.31 2.22
N GLU A 284 -7.81 -4.61 2.11
CA GLU A 284 -8.09 -5.54 3.21
C GLU A 284 -7.09 -5.46 4.37
N LEU A 285 -5.99 -4.70 4.24
CA LEU A 285 -4.87 -4.63 5.19
C LEU A 285 -4.90 -3.37 6.06
N TYR A 286 -6.07 -2.87 6.39
CA TYR A 286 -6.29 -1.73 7.29
C TYR A 286 -6.16 -2.14 8.76
N PHE A 287 -5.76 -1.21 9.63
CA PHE A 287 -5.60 -1.45 11.08
C PHE A 287 -6.69 -0.78 11.92
N GLY A 288 -7.47 0.12 11.31
CA GLY A 288 -8.62 0.78 11.93
C GLY A 288 -9.79 -0.17 12.23
N ARG A 289 -10.85 0.38 12.78
CA ARG A 289 -12.08 -0.39 13.07
C ARG A 289 -12.90 -0.67 11.82
N GLU A 290 -12.90 0.28 10.90
CA GLU A 290 -13.69 0.25 9.68
C GLU A 290 -12.77 0.10 8.48
N LYS A 291 -13.21 -0.70 7.53
CA LYS A 291 -12.52 -0.84 6.25
C LYS A 291 -12.68 0.46 5.46
N PRO A 292 -11.57 1.05 4.97
CA PRO A 292 -11.69 2.19 4.07
C PRO A 292 -12.38 1.77 2.77
N LEU A 293 -13.35 2.58 2.34
CA LEU A 293 -14.03 2.34 1.07
C LEU A 293 -13.10 2.70 -0.10
N PRO A 294 -13.15 1.98 -1.21
CA PRO A 294 -12.49 2.38 -2.46
C PRO A 294 -13.19 3.61 -3.07
N ALA A 295 -12.51 4.33 -3.96
CA ALA A 295 -13.10 5.45 -4.70
C ALA A 295 -14.33 5.02 -5.51
N LYS A 296 -14.40 3.76 -5.95
CA LYS A 296 -15.58 3.14 -6.57
C LYS A 296 -16.88 3.34 -5.78
N ALA A 297 -16.81 3.56 -4.46
CA ALA A 297 -18.01 3.80 -3.63
C ALA A 297 -18.73 5.11 -3.98
N TRP A 298 -18.04 6.08 -4.55
CA TRP A 298 -18.59 7.37 -4.98
C TRP A 298 -18.89 7.44 -6.48
N ASP A 299 -18.57 6.38 -7.22
CA ASP A 299 -18.80 6.31 -8.66
C ASP A 299 -20.29 6.14 -8.97
N ARG A 300 -20.84 7.05 -9.78
CA ARG A 300 -22.23 7.03 -10.25
C ARG A 300 -22.33 7.02 -11.77
N ASP A 301 -21.27 7.39 -12.44
CA ASP A 301 -21.21 7.64 -13.88
C ASP A 301 -20.27 6.69 -14.62
N ASP A 302 -19.92 5.57 -13.96
CA ASP A 302 -19.04 4.54 -14.51
C ASP A 302 -17.63 5.03 -14.85
N THR A 303 -17.14 5.98 -14.03
CA THR A 303 -15.83 6.61 -14.15
C THR A 303 -14.71 5.72 -13.60
N VAL A 304 -15.01 4.82 -12.63
CA VAL A 304 -14.00 4.06 -11.88
C VAL A 304 -13.97 2.59 -12.28
N LEU A 305 -12.82 2.15 -12.80
CA LEU A 305 -12.45 0.74 -12.97
C LEU A 305 -11.69 0.29 -11.72
N HIS A 306 -12.36 -0.46 -10.84
CA HIS A 306 -11.75 -0.89 -9.57
C HIS A 306 -11.06 -2.24 -9.73
N CYS A 307 -9.75 -2.27 -9.54
CA CYS A 307 -8.89 -3.45 -9.68
C CYS A 307 -8.40 -3.94 -8.32
N SER A 308 -8.53 -5.23 -8.06
CA SER A 308 -8.04 -5.82 -6.82
C SER A 308 -7.62 -7.30 -7.00
N SER A 309 -7.13 -7.94 -5.93
CA SER A 309 -6.73 -9.35 -5.96
C SER A 309 -6.69 -9.99 -4.58
N PHE A 310 -6.65 -11.31 -4.56
CA PHE A 310 -6.39 -12.10 -3.35
C PHE A 310 -4.89 -12.23 -3.01
N SER A 311 -3.99 -11.67 -3.83
CA SER A 311 -2.55 -11.89 -3.70
C SER A 311 -1.93 -11.30 -2.44
N LYS A 312 -2.44 -10.17 -1.94
CA LYS A 312 -1.84 -9.49 -0.77
C LYS A 312 -2.48 -9.90 0.56
N CYS A 313 -3.71 -10.41 0.49
CA CYS A 313 -4.49 -10.73 1.70
C CYS A 313 -4.75 -12.23 1.89
N LEU A 314 -4.53 -13.08 0.89
CA LEU A 314 -4.87 -14.51 0.98
C LEU A 314 -3.79 -15.43 0.41
N VAL A 315 -3.47 -15.32 -0.90
CA VAL A 315 -2.50 -16.23 -1.53
C VAL A 315 -1.94 -15.67 -2.84
N PRO A 316 -0.66 -15.26 -2.86
CA PRO A 316 -0.03 -14.73 -4.08
C PRO A 316 0.02 -15.75 -5.23
N GLY A 317 0.26 -17.02 -4.91
CA GLY A 317 0.52 -18.08 -5.89
C GLY A 317 -0.70 -18.51 -6.71
N PHE A 318 -1.93 -18.25 -6.26
CA PHE A 318 -3.12 -18.60 -7.03
C PHE A 318 -3.34 -17.67 -8.24
N ARG A 319 -2.72 -16.51 -8.21
CA ARG A 319 -2.81 -15.54 -9.31
C ARG A 319 -4.26 -15.21 -9.69
N ILE A 320 -5.11 -14.92 -8.71
CA ILE A 320 -6.49 -14.49 -8.94
C ILE A 320 -6.66 -13.05 -8.49
N GLY A 321 -7.11 -12.23 -9.43
CA GLY A 321 -7.57 -10.85 -9.24
C GLY A 321 -8.86 -10.62 -10.01
N TRP A 322 -9.31 -9.39 -10.02
CA TRP A 322 -10.48 -8.97 -10.77
C TRP A 322 -10.47 -7.48 -11.05
N VAL A 323 -11.27 -7.09 -12.02
CA VAL A 323 -11.69 -5.71 -12.25
C VAL A 323 -13.22 -5.64 -12.17
N ALA A 324 -13.75 -4.68 -11.42
CA ALA A 324 -15.14 -4.22 -11.54
C ALA A 324 -15.13 -3.11 -12.61
N GLY A 325 -15.38 -3.52 -13.84
CA GLY A 325 -15.12 -2.75 -15.06
C GLY A 325 -16.31 -1.97 -15.59
N GLY A 326 -17.49 -2.05 -14.95
CA GLY A 326 -18.69 -1.35 -15.40
C GLY A 326 -19.00 -1.59 -16.87
N SER A 327 -19.28 -0.54 -17.61
CA SER A 327 -19.54 -0.58 -19.07
C SER A 327 -18.35 -1.10 -19.89
N HIS A 328 -17.11 -0.96 -19.36
CA HIS A 328 -15.90 -1.46 -20.01
C HIS A 328 -15.68 -2.97 -19.82
N ALA A 329 -16.47 -3.65 -18.99
CA ALA A 329 -16.29 -5.07 -18.68
C ALA A 329 -16.22 -5.94 -19.94
N ARG A 330 -17.09 -5.68 -20.92
CA ARG A 330 -17.10 -6.42 -22.20
C ARG A 330 -15.83 -6.20 -23.02
N GLN A 331 -15.31 -4.98 -23.04
CA GLN A 331 -14.06 -4.68 -23.75
C GLN A 331 -12.87 -5.35 -23.06
N ILE A 332 -12.84 -5.33 -21.73
CA ILE A 332 -11.82 -6.00 -20.92
C ILE A 332 -11.84 -7.51 -21.15
N GLN A 333 -13.03 -8.16 -21.22
CA GLN A 333 -13.15 -9.57 -21.56
C GLN A 333 -12.56 -9.89 -22.95
N ARG A 334 -12.81 -9.04 -23.94
CA ARG A 334 -12.26 -9.22 -25.30
C ARG A 334 -10.73 -9.12 -25.29
N LEU A 335 -10.18 -8.15 -24.57
CA LEU A 335 -8.72 -7.98 -24.44
C LEU A 335 -8.08 -9.16 -23.70
N GLN A 336 -8.73 -9.67 -22.66
CA GLN A 336 -8.28 -10.86 -21.93
C GLN A 336 -8.29 -12.10 -22.83
N LEU A 337 -9.34 -12.30 -23.63
CA LEU A 337 -9.45 -13.40 -24.56
C LEU A 337 -8.30 -13.41 -25.58
N MET A 338 -7.84 -12.23 -26.02
CA MET A 338 -6.75 -12.08 -26.98
C MET A 338 -5.35 -12.17 -26.35
N SER A 339 -5.23 -12.11 -25.01
CA SER A 339 -3.92 -12.09 -24.32
C SER A 339 -3.66 -13.39 -23.55
N THR A 340 -4.40 -13.65 -22.49
CA THR A 340 -4.22 -14.78 -21.58
C THR A 340 -5.27 -15.86 -21.73
N LEU A 341 -6.28 -15.63 -22.54
CA LEU A 341 -7.49 -16.42 -22.72
C LEU A 341 -8.38 -16.43 -21.46
N SER A 342 -7.86 -16.95 -20.36
CA SER A 342 -8.53 -17.00 -19.05
C SER A 342 -7.52 -17.26 -17.94
N THR A 343 -7.98 -17.24 -16.69
CA THR A 343 -7.18 -17.63 -15.54
C THR A 343 -7.55 -19.04 -15.05
N SER A 344 -6.67 -19.64 -14.22
CA SER A 344 -6.75 -21.02 -13.77
C SER A 344 -8.10 -21.39 -13.16
N SER A 345 -8.85 -22.33 -13.79
CA SER A 345 -10.14 -22.82 -13.31
C SER A 345 -10.07 -23.46 -11.93
N PRO A 346 -9.14 -24.39 -11.63
CA PRO A 346 -9.06 -25.02 -10.32
C PRO A 346 -8.84 -23.99 -9.19
N MET A 347 -8.08 -22.91 -9.45
CA MET A 347 -7.82 -21.88 -8.46
C MET A 347 -9.04 -21.00 -8.20
N GLN A 348 -9.83 -20.69 -9.23
CA GLN A 348 -11.10 -19.99 -9.08
C GLN A 348 -12.08 -20.80 -8.24
N LEU A 349 -12.25 -22.08 -8.56
CA LEU A 349 -13.15 -22.99 -7.83
C LEU A 349 -12.71 -23.21 -6.37
N ALA A 350 -11.39 -23.34 -6.12
CA ALA A 350 -10.87 -23.44 -4.76
C ALA A 350 -11.12 -22.18 -3.94
N LEU A 351 -11.08 -21.01 -4.57
CA LEU A 351 -11.48 -19.75 -3.90
C LEU A 351 -12.98 -19.71 -3.63
N VAL A 352 -13.84 -20.16 -4.53
CA VAL A 352 -15.29 -20.27 -4.29
C VAL A 352 -15.55 -21.12 -3.05
N ASP A 353 -14.97 -22.32 -2.98
CA ASP A 353 -15.10 -23.21 -1.82
C ASP A 353 -14.60 -22.53 -0.53
N TYR A 354 -13.44 -21.91 -0.57
CA TYR A 354 -12.87 -21.24 0.60
C TYR A 354 -13.71 -20.03 1.06
N LEU A 355 -14.17 -19.18 0.13
CA LEU A 355 -14.96 -17.98 0.40
C LEU A 355 -16.40 -18.30 0.85
N SER A 356 -16.94 -19.48 0.50
CA SER A 356 -18.25 -19.93 0.98
C SER A 356 -18.29 -20.16 2.49
N THR A 357 -17.12 -20.30 3.10
CA THR A 357 -16.96 -20.47 4.54
C THR A 357 -16.69 -19.12 5.24
N ARG A 358 -17.00 -19.02 6.54
CA ARG A 358 -16.64 -17.83 7.36
C ARG A 358 -15.14 -17.72 7.69
N ARG A 359 -14.31 -18.61 7.14
CA ARG A 359 -12.89 -18.71 7.42
C ARG A 359 -12.09 -17.52 6.86
N TYR A 360 -12.53 -16.98 5.72
CA TYR A 360 -11.84 -15.84 5.10
C TYR A 360 -11.83 -14.61 5.99
N ASP A 361 -12.96 -14.19 6.54
CA ASP A 361 -13.00 -13.00 7.42
C ASP A 361 -12.24 -13.22 8.74
N ALA A 362 -12.26 -14.46 9.26
CA ALA A 362 -11.44 -14.81 10.43
C ALA A 362 -9.94 -14.74 10.11
N HIS A 363 -9.54 -15.19 8.92
CA HIS A 363 -8.18 -15.07 8.43
C HIS A 363 -7.76 -13.59 8.29
N LEU A 364 -8.59 -12.76 7.67
CA LEU A 364 -8.30 -11.33 7.50
C LEU A 364 -8.10 -10.61 8.85
N ARG A 365 -8.95 -10.90 9.84
CA ARG A 365 -8.78 -10.33 11.19
C ARG A 365 -7.45 -10.72 11.83
N ARG A 366 -7.04 -12.00 11.68
CA ARG A 366 -5.74 -12.49 12.17
C ARG A 366 -4.59 -11.85 11.42
N LEU A 367 -4.68 -11.78 10.09
CA LEU A 367 -3.66 -11.19 9.22
C LEU A 367 -3.41 -9.72 9.58
N ARG A 368 -4.47 -8.91 9.67
CA ARG A 368 -4.37 -7.50 10.07
C ARG A 368 -3.68 -7.30 11.41
N ARG A 369 -4.06 -8.10 12.42
CA ARG A 369 -3.43 -8.03 13.73
C ARG A 369 -1.94 -8.34 13.65
N GLN A 370 -1.55 -9.44 12.98
CA GLN A 370 -0.15 -9.83 12.84
C GLN A 370 0.67 -8.79 12.05
N LEU A 371 0.10 -8.20 10.99
CA LEU A 371 0.78 -7.15 10.24
C LEU A 371 0.95 -5.87 11.07
N ALA A 372 -0.05 -5.48 11.85
CA ALA A 372 0.05 -4.33 12.76
C ALA A 372 1.14 -4.54 13.83
N GLU A 373 1.16 -5.72 14.46
CA GLU A 373 2.17 -6.10 15.46
C GLU A 373 3.58 -6.07 14.86
N ARG A 374 3.78 -6.68 13.67
CA ARG A 374 5.08 -6.68 12.97
C ARG A 374 5.51 -5.28 12.56
N LYS A 375 4.60 -4.47 12.04
CA LYS A 375 4.90 -3.08 11.65
C LYS A 375 5.34 -2.25 12.85
N GLN A 376 4.68 -2.40 13.99
CA GLN A 376 5.04 -1.73 15.23
C GLN A 376 6.42 -2.17 15.74
N GLN A 377 6.70 -3.47 15.71
CA GLN A 377 8.00 -4.03 16.11
C GLN A 377 9.13 -3.53 15.19
N ALA A 378 8.92 -3.61 13.87
CA ALA A 378 9.86 -3.10 12.87
C ALA A 378 10.16 -1.62 13.09
N TRP A 379 9.13 -0.79 13.27
CA TRP A 379 9.27 0.63 13.51
C TRP A 379 10.07 0.95 14.77
N GLN A 380 9.79 0.28 15.90
CA GLN A 380 10.57 0.44 17.14
C GLN A 380 12.04 0.05 16.95
N THR A 381 12.31 -1.00 16.18
CA THR A 381 13.68 -1.46 15.90
C THR A 381 14.42 -0.46 15.00
N LEU A 382 13.75 0.07 13.96
CA LEU A 382 14.32 1.12 13.13
C LEU A 382 14.68 2.37 13.95
N LEU A 383 13.78 2.81 14.84
CA LEU A 383 14.05 3.94 15.74
C LEU A 383 15.24 3.73 16.65
N ARG A 384 15.47 2.50 17.10
CA ARG A 384 16.57 2.16 18.00
C ARG A 384 17.93 2.14 17.30
N HIS A 385 17.98 1.73 16.05
CA HIS A 385 19.23 1.41 15.37
C HIS A 385 19.62 2.38 14.25
N LEU A 386 18.66 3.06 13.63
CA LEU A 386 18.97 4.05 12.61
C LEU A 386 19.44 5.37 13.24
N PRO A 387 20.28 6.17 12.54
CA PRO A 387 20.59 7.54 12.93
C PRO A 387 19.33 8.41 13.10
N ALA A 388 19.38 9.37 14.02
CA ALA A 388 18.24 10.24 14.31
C ALA A 388 17.82 11.14 13.13
N GLU A 389 18.72 11.37 12.20
CA GLU A 389 18.53 12.15 10.98
C GLU A 389 17.66 11.44 9.94
N VAL A 390 17.50 10.11 10.06
CA VAL A 390 16.61 9.34 9.18
C VAL A 390 15.17 9.54 9.62
N LYS A 391 14.33 10.08 8.72
CA LYS A 391 12.92 10.25 9.00
C LYS A 391 12.14 9.00 8.57
N ILE A 392 11.20 8.56 9.40
CA ILE A 392 10.35 7.41 9.12
C ILE A 392 8.90 7.87 9.03
N HIS A 393 8.33 7.77 7.84
CA HIS A 393 6.91 8.05 7.62
C HIS A 393 6.10 6.80 7.95
N HIS A 394 5.22 6.93 8.94
CA HIS A 394 4.38 5.86 9.46
C HIS A 394 2.90 6.19 9.19
N ASN A 395 2.13 5.17 8.83
CA ASN A 395 0.69 5.22 8.65
C ASN A 395 0.02 3.94 9.18
N ASP A 396 -1.30 3.99 9.38
CA ASP A 396 -2.09 2.96 10.09
C ASP A 396 -2.69 1.91 9.15
N SER A 397 -1.99 1.57 8.06
CA SER A 397 -2.44 0.54 7.12
C SER A 397 -1.27 -0.11 6.38
N GLY A 398 -1.54 -1.23 5.75
CA GLY A 398 -0.54 -1.95 4.97
C GLY A 398 0.68 -2.39 5.77
N TYR A 399 1.77 -2.65 5.09
CA TYR A 399 3.00 -3.15 5.71
C TYR A 399 4.25 -2.46 5.15
N PHE A 400 4.11 -1.25 4.61
CA PHE A 400 5.24 -0.45 4.19
C PHE A 400 5.49 0.70 5.14
N LEU A 401 6.75 1.03 5.29
CA LEU A 401 7.25 2.28 5.81
C LEU A 401 8.02 2.99 4.72
N TRP A 402 7.92 4.32 4.68
CA TRP A 402 8.68 5.16 3.77
C TRP A 402 9.71 5.92 4.57
N LEU A 403 10.98 5.74 4.25
CA LEU A 403 12.10 6.30 4.98
C LEU A 403 12.81 7.36 4.14
N GLU A 404 13.16 8.48 4.79
CA GLU A 404 13.89 9.58 4.18
C GLU A 404 15.29 9.67 4.80
N LEU A 405 16.31 9.54 3.98
CA LEU A 405 17.71 9.72 4.35
C LEU A 405 18.05 11.22 4.42
N PRO A 406 19.14 11.59 5.15
CA PRO A 406 19.73 12.91 5.08
C PRO A 406 20.05 13.35 3.65
N GLU A 407 20.02 14.66 3.39
CA GLU A 407 20.11 15.25 2.03
C GLU A 407 21.34 14.81 1.23
N GLN A 408 22.45 14.56 1.90
CA GLN A 408 23.73 14.18 1.30
C GLN A 408 23.80 12.69 0.90
N LEU A 409 22.80 11.87 1.26
CA LEU A 409 22.80 10.43 0.98
C LEU A 409 21.86 10.04 -0.16
N ASP A 410 22.27 9.03 -0.92
CA ASP A 410 21.48 8.40 -1.98
C ASP A 410 21.03 7.00 -1.56
N ALA A 411 19.72 6.73 -1.67
CA ALA A 411 19.14 5.43 -1.29
C ALA A 411 19.51 4.31 -2.27
N GLY A 412 19.86 4.63 -3.50
CA GLY A 412 20.36 3.66 -4.47
C GLY A 412 21.78 3.19 -4.08
N GLU A 413 22.65 4.12 -3.67
CA GLU A 413 23.97 3.79 -3.13
C GLU A 413 23.84 2.94 -1.85
N LEU A 414 22.95 3.33 -0.94
CA LEU A 414 22.67 2.55 0.27
C LEU A 414 22.13 1.15 -0.08
N SER A 415 21.27 1.04 -1.08
CA SER A 415 20.70 -0.25 -1.52
C SER A 415 21.79 -1.20 -2.06
N ALA A 416 22.74 -0.68 -2.84
CA ALA A 416 23.86 -1.46 -3.35
C ALA A 416 24.74 -1.99 -2.20
N LYS A 417 25.14 -1.12 -1.27
CA LYS A 417 25.91 -1.49 -0.08
C LYS A 417 25.16 -2.48 0.83
N ALA A 418 23.87 -2.26 1.05
CA ALA A 418 23.04 -3.16 1.86
C ALA A 418 22.95 -4.56 1.26
N LEU A 419 22.90 -4.66 -0.08
CA LEU A 419 22.84 -5.94 -0.78
C LEU A 419 24.12 -6.77 -0.60
N GLU A 420 25.29 -6.14 -0.50
CA GLU A 420 26.57 -6.80 -0.15
C GLU A 420 26.51 -7.49 1.23
N HIS A 421 25.66 -6.98 2.12
CA HIS A 421 25.37 -7.55 3.44
C HIS A 421 24.08 -8.41 3.47
N LEU A 422 23.61 -8.85 2.31
CA LEU A 422 22.39 -9.66 2.17
C LEU A 422 21.13 -8.96 2.70
N ILE A 423 21.05 -7.64 2.55
CA ILE A 423 19.89 -6.83 2.94
C ILE A 423 19.35 -6.12 1.71
N SER A 424 18.10 -6.33 1.37
CA SER A 424 17.45 -5.61 0.27
C SER A 424 16.54 -4.49 0.78
N ILE A 425 16.62 -3.31 0.17
CA ILE A 425 15.68 -2.19 0.35
C ILE A 425 15.21 -1.73 -1.02
N ALA A 426 14.07 -1.05 -1.10
CA ALA A 426 13.53 -0.57 -2.37
C ALA A 426 13.75 0.94 -2.52
N PRO A 427 14.77 1.39 -3.28
CA PRO A 427 15.10 2.81 -3.42
C PRO A 427 13.97 3.61 -4.04
N GLY A 428 13.82 4.86 -3.63
CA GLY A 428 12.73 5.74 -4.05
C GLY A 428 12.66 6.00 -5.55
N LYS A 429 13.80 6.01 -6.22
CA LYS A 429 13.86 6.17 -7.68
C LYS A 429 13.09 5.11 -8.47
N MET A 430 12.81 3.93 -7.87
CA MET A 430 11.95 2.90 -8.49
C MET A 430 10.49 3.35 -8.66
N PHE A 431 10.08 4.37 -7.93
CA PHE A 431 8.70 4.82 -7.83
C PHE A 431 8.46 6.17 -8.53
N SER A 432 9.39 6.58 -9.41
CA SER A 432 9.30 7.85 -10.12
C SER A 432 9.82 7.72 -11.55
N THR A 433 9.18 8.38 -12.49
CA THR A 433 9.60 8.48 -13.89
C THR A 433 10.83 9.35 -14.06
N SER A 434 10.96 10.40 -13.27
CA SER A 434 12.03 11.40 -13.35
C SER A 434 13.31 11.05 -12.59
N GLY A 435 13.37 9.86 -11.95
CA GLY A 435 14.46 9.51 -11.04
C GLY A 435 14.52 10.33 -9.75
N ALA A 436 13.46 11.06 -9.42
CA ALA A 436 13.32 11.75 -8.14
C ALA A 436 13.30 10.76 -6.95
N TRP A 437 13.20 11.28 -5.75
CA TRP A 437 13.16 10.48 -4.53
C TRP A 437 14.45 9.70 -4.24
N THR A 438 15.59 10.19 -4.68
CA THR A 438 16.90 9.53 -4.55
C THR A 438 17.32 9.27 -3.11
N ARG A 439 16.86 10.08 -2.16
CA ARG A 439 17.17 9.92 -0.73
C ARG A 439 16.09 9.14 0.04
N PHE A 440 15.11 8.56 -0.65
CA PHE A 440 14.02 7.81 -0.02
C PHE A 440 14.11 6.32 -0.35
N PHE A 441 13.55 5.50 0.53
CA PHE A 441 13.35 4.08 0.25
C PHE A 441 12.14 3.52 0.96
N ARG A 442 11.51 2.52 0.34
CA ARG A 442 10.43 1.74 0.93
C ARG A 442 11.00 0.56 1.71
N PHE A 443 10.44 0.31 2.89
CA PHE A 443 10.80 -0.77 3.79
C PHE A 443 9.56 -1.65 4.07
N ASN A 444 9.67 -2.95 3.83
CA ASN A 444 8.62 -3.93 4.08
C ASN A 444 8.73 -4.48 5.50
N THR A 445 7.65 -4.37 6.28
CA THR A 445 7.57 -4.81 7.67
C THR A 445 6.80 -6.11 7.86
N ALA A 446 6.27 -6.72 6.78
CA ALA A 446 5.37 -7.87 6.86
C ALA A 446 6.08 -9.21 7.07
N TRP A 447 7.40 -9.26 6.95
CA TRP A 447 8.17 -10.48 7.17
C TRP A 447 8.26 -10.82 8.65
N HIS A 448 8.67 -12.05 8.93
CA HIS A 448 8.92 -12.46 10.31
C HIS A 448 9.94 -11.52 10.93
N TRP A 449 9.70 -11.16 12.19
CA TRP A 449 10.62 -10.29 12.92
C TRP A 449 11.31 -11.08 14.00
N GLY A 450 12.62 -11.30 13.84
CA GLY A 450 13.46 -12.05 14.75
C GLY A 450 14.86 -11.44 14.83
N GLU A 451 15.79 -12.17 15.39
CA GLU A 451 17.19 -11.74 15.59
C GLU A 451 17.88 -11.39 14.26
N ARG A 452 17.60 -12.14 13.18
CA ARG A 452 18.16 -11.90 11.86
C ARG A 452 17.74 -10.54 11.30
N GLU A 453 16.46 -10.20 11.40
CA GLU A 453 15.89 -8.94 10.91
C GLU A 453 16.36 -7.77 11.77
N GLU A 454 16.51 -7.96 13.09
CA GLU A 454 17.07 -6.94 13.99
C GLU A 454 18.55 -6.67 13.68
N GLN A 455 19.36 -7.70 13.46
CA GLN A 455 20.76 -7.55 13.04
C GLN A 455 20.87 -6.86 11.67
N ALA A 456 20.00 -7.18 10.73
CA ALA A 456 19.95 -6.52 9.43
C ALA A 456 19.66 -5.01 9.57
N VAL A 457 18.71 -4.62 10.42
CA VAL A 457 18.45 -3.18 10.69
C VAL A 457 19.62 -2.50 11.37
N LYS A 458 20.29 -3.18 12.32
CA LYS A 458 21.48 -2.67 12.97
C LYS A 458 22.60 -2.43 11.96
N GLN A 459 22.81 -3.38 11.04
CA GLN A 459 23.79 -3.26 9.96
C GLN A 459 23.44 -2.10 9.01
N LEU A 460 22.16 -1.97 8.65
CA LEU A 460 21.68 -0.86 7.83
C LEU A 460 21.97 0.50 8.49
N GLY A 461 21.76 0.60 9.82
CA GLY A 461 22.10 1.78 10.58
C GLY A 461 23.61 2.08 10.61
N SER A 462 24.46 1.06 10.65
CA SER A 462 25.92 1.22 10.55
C SER A 462 26.33 1.75 9.19
N LEU A 463 25.80 1.18 8.11
CA LEU A 463 26.07 1.63 6.73
C LEU A 463 25.68 3.11 6.54
N ILE A 464 24.51 3.52 7.05
CA ILE A 464 24.08 4.92 6.97
C ILE A 464 25.06 5.85 7.72
N ARG A 465 25.51 5.47 8.93
CA ARG A 465 26.51 6.25 9.69
C ARG A 465 27.85 6.35 8.97
N GLU A 466 28.32 5.25 8.38
CA GLU A 466 29.56 5.24 7.58
C GLU A 466 29.46 6.16 6.37
N MET A 467 28.33 6.11 5.63
CA MET A 467 28.10 6.99 4.49
C MET A 467 28.01 8.46 4.90
N LEU A 468 27.39 8.78 6.05
CA LEU A 468 27.37 10.14 6.61
C LEU A 468 28.76 10.65 6.94
N SER A 469 29.57 9.83 7.65
CA SER A 469 30.93 10.18 8.02
C SER A 469 31.84 10.42 6.82
N ALA A 470 31.71 9.56 5.79
CA ALA A 470 32.50 9.71 4.55
C ALA A 470 32.18 11.01 3.81
N LYS A 471 30.92 11.46 3.80
CA LYS A 471 30.50 12.71 3.12
C LYS A 471 30.72 13.97 3.98
N SER A 472 30.96 13.83 5.28
CA SER A 472 31.35 14.96 6.16
C SER A 472 32.85 15.29 6.09
N LEU A 473 33.66 14.45 5.44
CA LEU A 473 35.10 14.62 5.25
C LEU A 473 35.48 15.26 3.90
N VAL A 474 34.50 15.47 3.03
CA VAL A 474 34.62 16.14 1.73
C VAL A 474 33.94 17.50 1.77
#